data_3295ad792abf524961975315b281c790
#
_entry.id   3295ad792abf524961975315b281c790
#
_cell.length_a   1.000
_cell.length_b   1.000
_cell.length_c   1.000
_cell.angle_alpha   90.00
_cell.angle_beta   90.00
_cell.angle_gamma   90.00
#
_symmetry.space_group_name_H-M   'P 1'
#
loop_
_entity.id
_entity.type
_entity.pdbx_description
1 polymer ?
#
loop_
_entity_poly.entity_id
_entity_poly.type
_entity_poly.pdbx_seq_one_letter_code
_entity_poly.pdbx_strand_id
1 'polypeptide(L)'
;MQLRKQMNREVELLLTGLDEAFNKKSWHGPNLRGSIRGVTAEDAAWRPGPDRHNIWELTLHCAYWKYVVRRKLTGEKRGSFVLKGSNFFKRPEELSEAAWKKDMGVLESEHRLLRATVAGLNLSPKADAQMHLIRGAAAHDIYHAGQIRLLRRLASKS
;
A
#
# COMPACT_ATOMS: atom_id res chain seq x y z
N MET A 1 -16.09 -18.50 -28.68
CA MET A 1 -15.28 -19.14 -27.59
C MET A 1 -14.10 -18.20 -27.33
N GLN A 2 -14.21 -17.34 -26.32
CA GLN A 2 -13.10 -16.46 -25.92
C GLN A 2 -12.06 -17.36 -25.23
N LEU A 3 -10.90 -17.56 -25.85
CA LEU A 3 -9.74 -18.11 -25.21
C LEU A 3 -9.39 -17.18 -24.02
N ARG A 4 -9.67 -17.62 -22.78
CA ARG A 4 -9.07 -17.02 -21.61
C ARG A 4 -7.55 -17.08 -21.80
N LYS A 5 -6.92 -15.93 -22.07
CA LYS A 5 -5.48 -15.82 -22.12
C LYS A 5 -4.97 -16.36 -20.79
N GLN A 6 -4.32 -17.53 -20.81
CA GLN A 6 -3.76 -18.13 -19.60
C GLN A 6 -2.77 -17.12 -19.01
N MET A 7 -3.05 -16.67 -17.78
CA MET A 7 -2.18 -15.72 -17.09
C MET A 7 -0.82 -16.37 -16.88
N ASN A 8 0.23 -15.61 -17.07
CA ASN A 8 1.59 -16.08 -16.85
C ASN A 8 1.77 -16.45 -15.37
N ARG A 9 2.42 -17.56 -15.09
CA ARG A 9 2.63 -18.08 -13.72
C ARG A 9 3.36 -17.07 -12.83
N GLU A 10 4.34 -16.35 -13.37
CA GLU A 10 5.05 -15.30 -12.64
C GLU A 10 4.10 -14.17 -12.20
N VAL A 11 3.20 -13.75 -13.09
CA VAL A 11 2.18 -12.73 -12.77
C VAL A 11 1.23 -13.23 -11.66
N GLU A 12 0.80 -14.48 -11.72
CA GLU A 12 -0.04 -15.08 -10.66
C GLU A 12 0.65 -15.05 -9.30
N LEU A 13 1.92 -15.43 -9.24
CA LEU A 13 2.72 -15.43 -8.00
C LEU A 13 2.90 -14.00 -7.46
N LEU A 14 3.17 -13.04 -8.34
CA LEU A 14 3.30 -11.64 -7.95
C LEU A 14 1.98 -11.05 -7.42
N LEU A 15 0.85 -11.37 -8.05
CA LEU A 15 -0.47 -10.97 -7.59
C LEU A 15 -0.80 -11.60 -6.23
N THR A 16 -0.49 -12.88 -6.04
CA THR A 16 -0.65 -13.55 -4.75
C THR A 16 0.13 -12.83 -3.66
N GLY A 17 1.40 -12.51 -3.91
CA GLY A 17 2.23 -11.75 -2.97
C GLY A 17 1.67 -10.37 -2.62
N LEU A 18 1.20 -9.61 -3.62
CA LEU A 18 0.54 -8.33 -3.41
C LEU A 18 -0.75 -8.46 -2.59
N ASP A 19 -1.59 -9.44 -2.91
CA ASP A 19 -2.85 -9.70 -2.23
C ASP A 19 -2.64 -10.10 -0.76
N GLU A 20 -1.70 -10.99 -0.49
CA GLU A 20 -1.35 -11.42 0.88
C GLU A 20 -0.73 -10.30 1.71
N ALA A 21 0.07 -9.44 1.09
CA ALA A 21 0.65 -8.29 1.78
C ALA A 21 -0.38 -7.21 2.11
N PHE A 22 -1.47 -7.11 1.34
CA PHE A 22 -2.45 -6.04 1.47
C PHE A 22 -3.72 -6.44 2.23
N ASN A 23 -4.49 -7.41 1.75
CA ASN A 23 -5.83 -7.70 2.29
C ASN A 23 -6.26 -9.18 2.31
N LYS A 24 -5.46 -10.09 1.78
CA LYS A 24 -5.80 -11.52 1.78
C LYS A 24 -5.11 -12.25 2.92
N LYS A 25 -5.67 -13.42 3.29
CA LYS A 25 -5.07 -14.29 4.30
C LYS A 25 -3.65 -14.67 3.86
N SER A 26 -2.70 -14.52 4.77
CA SER A 26 -1.28 -14.79 4.54
C SER A 26 -0.69 -15.66 5.64
N TRP A 27 0.43 -16.31 5.34
CA TRP A 27 1.19 -17.08 6.32
C TRP A 27 1.85 -16.19 7.38
N HIS A 28 2.33 -15.01 6.99
CA HIS A 28 3.11 -14.11 7.87
C HIS A 28 2.26 -13.39 8.94
N GLY A 29 0.94 -13.49 8.92
CA GLY A 29 0.05 -12.81 9.87
C GLY A 29 -0.59 -11.54 9.32
N PRO A 30 -0.70 -10.44 10.10
CA PRO A 30 -1.42 -9.25 9.67
C PRO A 30 -0.85 -8.63 8.40
N ASN A 31 -1.71 -8.37 7.45
CA ASN A 31 -1.42 -7.58 6.25
C ASN A 31 -1.69 -6.09 6.50
N LEU A 32 -1.37 -5.24 5.53
CA LEU A 32 -1.49 -3.79 5.69
C LEU A 32 -2.93 -3.37 6.01
N ARG A 33 -3.91 -3.85 5.24
CA ARG A 33 -5.32 -3.52 5.45
C ARG A 33 -5.85 -4.05 6.78
N GLY A 34 -5.43 -5.24 7.18
CA GLY A 34 -5.75 -5.81 8.48
C GLY A 34 -5.15 -5.02 9.64
N SER A 35 -3.97 -4.46 9.46
CA SER A 35 -3.30 -3.63 10.47
C SER A 35 -4.03 -2.30 10.71
N ILE A 36 -4.69 -1.75 9.69
CA ILE A 36 -5.45 -0.48 9.75
C ILE A 36 -6.90 -0.71 10.21
N ARG A 37 -7.40 -1.94 10.13
CA ARG A 37 -8.81 -2.24 10.44
C ARG A 37 -9.18 -1.77 11.85
N GLY A 38 -10.28 -0.99 11.94
CA GLY A 38 -10.81 -0.48 13.20
C GLY A 38 -10.00 0.66 13.82
N VAL A 39 -9.00 1.20 13.13
CA VAL A 39 -8.28 2.40 13.55
C VAL A 39 -9.17 3.62 13.34
N THR A 40 -9.38 4.39 14.40
CA THR A 40 -10.10 5.67 14.34
C THR A 40 -9.19 6.80 13.84
N ALA A 41 -9.76 7.94 13.47
CA ALA A 41 -8.97 9.12 13.11
C ALA A 41 -8.02 9.56 14.24
N GLU A 42 -8.49 9.49 15.48
CA GLU A 42 -7.72 9.84 16.66
C GLU A 42 -6.54 8.89 16.87
N ASP A 43 -6.78 7.58 16.79
CA ASP A 43 -5.71 6.56 16.84
C ASP A 43 -4.70 6.73 15.70
N ALA A 44 -5.19 7.03 14.50
CA ALA A 44 -4.34 7.24 13.33
C ALA A 44 -3.45 8.47 13.45
N ALA A 45 -3.92 9.51 14.15
CA ALA A 45 -3.20 10.75 14.39
C ALA A 45 -2.19 10.67 15.55
N TRP A 46 -2.34 9.69 16.45
CA TRP A 46 -1.45 9.54 17.60
C TRP A 46 0.00 9.30 17.18
N ARG A 47 0.95 9.95 17.88
CA ARG A 47 2.40 9.83 17.66
C ARG A 47 3.11 9.36 18.92
N PRO A 48 4.08 8.45 18.79
CA PRO A 48 4.89 8.04 19.94
C PRO A 48 5.91 9.12 20.37
N GLY A 49 6.08 10.15 19.55
CA GLY A 49 6.97 11.28 19.81
C GLY A 49 6.85 12.33 18.70
N PRO A 50 7.33 13.57 18.91
CA PRO A 50 7.11 14.70 18.01
C PRO A 50 7.67 14.49 16.59
N ASP A 51 8.81 13.78 16.49
CA ASP A 51 9.51 13.54 15.22
C ASP A 51 9.25 12.12 14.66
N ARG A 52 8.16 11.48 15.08
CA ARG A 52 7.80 10.13 14.62
C ARG A 52 6.55 10.16 13.75
N HIS A 53 6.52 9.30 12.75
CA HIS A 53 5.33 9.13 11.92
C HIS A 53 4.19 8.47 12.70
N ASN A 54 2.97 8.89 12.40
CA ASN A 54 1.75 8.25 12.88
C ASN A 54 1.20 7.25 11.85
N ILE A 55 0.14 6.54 12.23
CA ILE A 55 -0.50 5.54 11.35
C ILE A 55 -1.06 6.19 10.08
N TRP A 56 -1.59 7.40 10.18
CA TRP A 56 -2.15 8.13 9.05
C TRP A 56 -1.09 8.44 7.98
N GLU A 57 0.05 8.95 8.40
CA GLU A 57 1.18 9.23 7.50
C GLU A 57 1.74 7.96 6.86
N LEU A 58 1.86 6.86 7.63
CA LEU A 58 2.29 5.56 7.11
C LEU A 58 1.31 5.01 6.06
N THR A 59 0.01 5.21 6.27
CA THR A 59 -1.03 4.79 5.32
C THR A 59 -0.88 5.50 3.96
N LEU A 60 -0.71 6.81 3.96
CA LEU A 60 -0.51 7.57 2.73
C LEU A 60 0.86 7.33 2.10
N HIS A 61 1.88 7.07 2.90
CA HIS A 61 3.19 6.67 2.43
C HIS A 61 3.11 5.34 1.65
N CYS A 62 2.37 4.36 2.15
CA CYS A 62 2.12 3.12 1.43
C CYS A 62 1.37 3.36 0.11
N ALA A 63 0.37 4.24 0.10
CA ALA A 63 -0.34 4.62 -1.11
C ALA A 63 0.60 5.26 -2.15
N TYR A 64 1.45 6.18 -1.73
CA TYR A 64 2.41 6.84 -2.60
C TYR A 64 3.38 5.85 -3.27
N TRP A 65 3.91 4.89 -2.53
CA TRP A 65 4.84 3.93 -3.12
C TRP A 65 4.18 2.92 -4.05
N LYS A 66 2.90 2.59 -3.84
CA LYS A 66 2.09 1.86 -4.82
C LYS A 66 1.95 2.64 -6.12
N TYR A 67 1.66 3.93 -6.04
CA TYR A 67 1.65 4.84 -7.17
C TYR A 67 3.00 4.86 -7.89
N VAL A 68 4.11 5.00 -7.17
CA VAL A 68 5.46 5.04 -7.76
C VAL A 68 5.78 3.76 -8.52
N VAL A 69 5.47 2.59 -7.95
CA VAL A 69 5.69 1.31 -8.61
C VAL A 69 4.81 1.19 -9.86
N ARG A 70 3.51 1.49 -9.75
CA ARG A 70 2.59 1.47 -10.89
C ARG A 70 3.08 2.38 -12.02
N ARG A 71 3.44 3.60 -11.69
CA ARG A 71 3.97 4.58 -12.66
C ARG A 71 5.22 4.07 -13.38
N LYS A 72 6.15 3.44 -12.66
CA LYS A 72 7.35 2.84 -13.27
C LYS A 72 7.01 1.65 -14.19
N LEU A 73 5.99 0.88 -13.85
CA LEU A 73 5.54 -0.23 -14.69
C LEU A 73 4.83 0.23 -15.96
N THR A 74 4.10 1.35 -15.90
CA THR A 74 3.33 1.89 -17.03
C THR A 74 4.08 2.92 -17.86
N GLY A 75 5.19 3.46 -17.35
CA GLY A 75 5.92 4.55 -18.00
C GLY A 75 5.28 5.93 -17.82
N GLU A 76 4.28 6.08 -16.94
CA GLU A 76 3.66 7.37 -16.64
C GLU A 76 4.66 8.38 -16.07
N LYS A 77 4.48 9.64 -16.41
CA LYS A 77 5.28 10.76 -15.87
C LYS A 77 4.97 10.99 -14.39
N ARG A 78 5.92 11.64 -13.69
CA ARG A 78 5.70 12.11 -12.31
C ARG A 78 4.59 13.15 -12.25
N GLY A 79 3.95 13.28 -11.07
CA GLY A 79 2.99 14.35 -10.77
C GLY A 79 1.52 13.97 -10.92
N SER A 80 1.20 12.69 -11.22
CA SER A 80 -0.18 12.19 -11.31
C SER A 80 -0.73 11.63 -9.99
N PHE A 81 0.02 11.70 -8.88
CA PHE A 81 -0.50 11.32 -7.57
C PHE A 81 -1.56 12.32 -7.10
N VAL A 82 -2.60 11.83 -6.44
CA VAL A 82 -3.77 12.64 -6.05
C VAL A 82 -3.43 13.72 -5.01
N LEU A 83 -2.35 13.53 -4.23
CA LEU A 83 -1.87 14.50 -3.25
C LEU A 83 -0.63 15.22 -3.78
N LYS A 84 -0.52 16.50 -3.42
CA LYS A 84 0.68 17.29 -3.72
C LYS A 84 1.82 16.88 -2.77
N GLY A 85 3.00 16.63 -3.32
CA GLY A 85 4.17 16.21 -2.57
C GLY A 85 4.60 14.79 -2.91
N SER A 86 5.46 14.22 -2.09
CA SER A 86 6.04 12.90 -2.31
C SER A 86 6.41 12.22 -0.99
N ASN A 87 6.48 10.90 -1.02
CA ASN A 87 6.97 10.03 0.04
C ASN A 87 6.13 10.09 1.33
N PHE A 88 6.28 11.10 2.17
CA PHE A 88 5.47 11.33 3.36
C PHE A 88 4.62 12.58 3.25
N PHE A 89 3.40 12.49 3.76
CA PHE A 89 2.40 13.57 3.76
C PHE A 89 2.03 13.86 5.20
N LYS A 90 2.29 15.07 5.66
CA LYS A 90 1.96 15.47 7.04
C LYS A 90 0.47 15.33 7.30
N ARG A 91 0.08 14.58 8.33
CA ARG A 91 -1.31 14.26 8.70
C ARG A 91 -1.50 14.21 10.22
N PRO A 92 -2.74 14.49 10.67
CA PRO A 92 -3.87 14.97 9.88
C PRO A 92 -3.75 16.47 9.53
N GLU A 93 -4.38 16.89 8.43
CA GLU A 93 -4.68 18.31 8.16
C GLU A 93 -5.96 18.71 8.90
N GLU A 94 -6.93 17.81 8.94
CA GLU A 94 -8.17 17.90 9.70
C GLU A 94 -8.37 16.60 10.48
N LEU A 95 -8.55 16.69 11.78
CA LEU A 95 -8.81 15.54 12.64
C LEU A 95 -10.30 15.18 12.60
N SER A 96 -10.69 14.36 11.61
CA SER A 96 -12.05 13.86 11.50
C SER A 96 -12.07 12.45 10.90
N GLU A 97 -13.10 11.67 11.24
CA GLU A 97 -13.31 10.35 10.64
C GLU A 97 -13.53 10.42 9.11
N ALA A 98 -14.15 11.50 8.63
CA ALA A 98 -14.34 11.71 7.20
C ALA A 98 -13.01 11.91 6.47
N ALA A 99 -12.11 12.72 7.02
CA ALA A 99 -10.77 12.93 6.47
C ALA A 99 -9.92 11.64 6.50
N TRP A 100 -9.98 10.89 7.60
CA TRP A 100 -9.31 9.59 7.72
C TRP A 100 -9.80 8.58 6.67
N LYS A 101 -11.11 8.43 6.53
CA LYS A 101 -11.71 7.55 5.52
C LYS A 101 -11.36 7.95 4.09
N LYS A 102 -11.32 9.25 3.81
CA LYS A 102 -10.89 9.78 2.51
C LYS A 102 -9.47 9.34 2.18
N ASP A 103 -8.54 9.50 3.10
CA ASP A 103 -7.14 9.14 2.91
C ASP A 103 -6.92 7.61 2.86
N MET A 104 -7.66 6.82 3.64
CA MET A 104 -7.71 5.36 3.45
C MET A 104 -8.18 4.98 2.04
N GLY A 105 -9.13 5.72 1.48
CA GLY A 105 -9.61 5.55 0.12
C GLY A 105 -8.51 5.75 -0.93
N VAL A 106 -7.56 6.63 -0.68
CA VAL A 106 -6.36 6.80 -1.55
C VAL A 106 -5.53 5.53 -1.57
N LEU A 107 -5.26 4.93 -0.42
CA LEU A 107 -4.53 3.66 -0.32
C LEU A 107 -5.25 2.53 -1.07
N GLU A 108 -6.56 2.37 -0.87
CA GLU A 108 -7.37 1.35 -1.54
C GLU A 108 -7.36 1.53 -3.06
N SER A 109 -7.48 2.77 -3.52
CA SER A 109 -7.46 3.09 -4.95
C SER A 109 -6.11 2.78 -5.59
N GLU A 110 -5.00 3.19 -4.97
CA GLU A 110 -3.66 2.92 -5.50
C GLU A 110 -3.32 1.42 -5.48
N HIS A 111 -3.77 0.68 -4.47
CA HIS A 111 -3.61 -0.77 -4.48
C HIS A 111 -4.37 -1.43 -5.63
N ARG A 112 -5.64 -1.05 -5.85
CA ARG A 112 -6.45 -1.57 -6.95
C ARG A 112 -5.82 -1.28 -8.31
N LEU A 113 -5.31 -0.07 -8.50
CA LEU A 113 -4.65 0.34 -9.75
C LEU A 113 -3.34 -0.41 -9.97
N LEU A 114 -2.51 -0.55 -8.96
CA LEU A 114 -1.28 -1.34 -9.03
C LEU A 114 -1.58 -2.80 -9.37
N ARG A 115 -2.54 -3.40 -8.66
CA ARG A 115 -2.95 -4.79 -8.89
C ARG A 115 -3.44 -5.01 -10.31
N ALA A 116 -4.28 -4.10 -10.84
CA ALA A 116 -4.77 -4.15 -12.21
C ALA A 116 -3.62 -4.02 -13.23
N THR A 117 -2.68 -3.13 -12.98
CA THR A 117 -1.48 -2.98 -13.82
C THR A 117 -0.68 -4.28 -13.88
N VAL A 118 -0.41 -4.90 -12.72
CA VAL A 118 0.35 -6.16 -12.66
C VAL A 118 -0.40 -7.29 -13.35
N ALA A 119 -1.71 -7.39 -13.20
CA ALA A 119 -2.53 -8.40 -13.86
C ALA A 119 -2.50 -8.30 -15.39
N GLY A 120 -2.28 -7.10 -15.91
CA GLY A 120 -2.16 -6.83 -17.36
C GLY A 120 -0.75 -7.02 -17.93
N LEU A 121 0.27 -7.26 -17.11
CA LEU A 121 1.64 -7.41 -17.58
C LEU A 121 1.83 -8.69 -18.40
N ASN A 122 2.66 -8.58 -19.41
CA ASN A 122 3.21 -9.71 -20.15
C ASN A 122 4.71 -9.78 -19.82
N LEU A 123 5.04 -10.48 -18.72
CA LEU A 123 6.42 -10.59 -18.27
C LEU A 123 7.21 -11.49 -19.20
N SER A 124 8.31 -10.96 -19.72
CA SER A 124 9.31 -11.73 -20.45
C SER A 124 10.28 -12.41 -19.46
N PRO A 125 11.06 -13.41 -19.89
CA PRO A 125 12.11 -14.01 -19.06
C PRO A 125 13.17 -13.01 -18.55
N LYS A 126 13.22 -11.80 -19.10
CA LYS A 126 14.14 -10.71 -18.71
C LYS A 126 13.47 -9.61 -17.88
N ALA A 127 12.30 -9.88 -17.29
CA ALA A 127 11.52 -8.90 -16.55
C ALA A 127 11.94 -8.71 -15.08
N ASP A 128 13.20 -9.04 -14.73
CA ASP A 128 13.70 -8.98 -13.34
C ASP A 128 13.48 -7.64 -12.67
N ALA A 129 13.67 -6.53 -13.38
CA ALA A 129 13.46 -5.19 -12.84
C ALA A 129 11.99 -4.93 -12.47
N GLN A 130 11.03 -5.39 -13.29
CA GLN A 130 9.61 -5.27 -13.01
C GLN A 130 9.20 -6.17 -11.83
N MET A 131 9.66 -7.41 -11.81
CA MET A 131 9.42 -8.35 -10.71
C MET A 131 10.00 -7.84 -9.39
N HIS A 132 11.19 -7.23 -9.43
CA HIS A 132 11.82 -6.61 -8.26
C HIS A 132 10.94 -5.48 -7.69
N LEU A 133 10.42 -4.59 -8.53
CA LEU A 133 9.52 -3.50 -8.10
C LEU A 133 8.23 -4.03 -7.48
N ILE A 134 7.62 -5.04 -8.08
CA ILE A 134 6.34 -5.60 -7.60
C ILE A 134 6.52 -6.33 -6.26
N ARG A 135 7.57 -7.16 -6.14
CA ARG A 135 7.93 -7.81 -4.87
C ARG A 135 8.26 -6.77 -3.80
N GLY A 136 8.97 -5.72 -4.19
CA GLY A 136 9.30 -4.60 -3.30
C GLY A 136 8.04 -3.91 -2.75
N ALA A 137 7.03 -3.69 -3.58
CA ALA A 137 5.75 -3.13 -3.15
C ALA A 137 5.03 -4.01 -2.11
N ALA A 138 5.04 -5.34 -2.31
CA ALA A 138 4.47 -6.27 -1.34
C ALA A 138 5.26 -6.27 0.00
N ALA A 139 6.59 -6.34 -0.07
CA ALA A 139 7.44 -6.30 1.12
C ALA A 139 7.30 -4.98 1.88
N HIS A 140 7.13 -3.87 1.19
CA HIS A 140 6.91 -2.54 1.77
C HIS A 140 5.59 -2.48 2.57
N ASP A 141 4.51 -3.06 2.05
CA ASP A 141 3.25 -3.17 2.78
C ASP A 141 3.41 -3.96 4.10
N ILE A 142 4.11 -5.09 4.05
CA ILE A 142 4.34 -5.94 5.22
C ILE A 142 5.20 -5.21 6.25
N TYR A 143 6.25 -4.52 5.81
CA TYR A 143 7.12 -3.74 6.69
C TYR A 143 6.34 -2.67 7.46
N HIS A 144 5.49 -1.91 6.76
CA HIS A 144 4.69 -0.87 7.41
C HIS A 144 3.50 -1.43 8.19
N ALA A 145 2.94 -2.58 7.81
CA ALA A 145 1.94 -3.28 8.62
C ALA A 145 2.47 -3.60 10.02
N GLY A 146 3.72 -4.04 10.13
CA GLY A 146 4.38 -4.28 11.41
C GLY A 146 4.52 -3.00 12.24
N GLN A 147 4.93 -1.90 11.63
CA GLN A 147 5.03 -0.60 12.30
C GLN A 147 3.67 -0.09 12.79
N ILE A 148 2.63 -0.19 11.97
CA ILE A 148 1.26 0.21 12.35
C ILE A 148 0.77 -0.61 13.54
N ARG A 149 1.00 -1.92 13.54
CA ARG A 149 0.64 -2.80 14.66
C ARG A 149 1.37 -2.42 15.94
N LEU A 150 2.63 -2.04 15.85
CA LEU A 150 3.40 -1.55 16.99
C LEU A 150 2.84 -0.23 17.52
N LEU A 151 2.57 0.74 16.66
CA LEU A 151 1.98 2.02 17.04
C LEU A 151 0.64 1.85 17.75
N ARG A 152 -0.24 0.98 17.25
CA ARG A 152 -1.52 0.67 17.91
C ARG A 152 -1.34 0.14 19.32
N ARG A 153 -0.36 -0.73 19.55
CA ARG A 153 -0.07 -1.27 20.90
C ARG A 153 0.49 -0.21 21.84
N LEU A 154 1.28 0.71 21.31
CA LEU A 154 1.83 1.82 22.11
C LEU A 154 0.72 2.83 22.47
N ALA A 155 -0.12 3.21 21.53
CA ALA A 155 -1.24 4.12 21.75
C ALA A 155 -2.25 3.59 22.78
N SER A 156 -2.53 2.29 22.80
CA SER A 156 -3.46 1.67 23.76
C SER A 156 -2.97 1.62 25.22
N LYS A 157 -1.70 1.98 25.48
CA LYS A 157 -1.09 2.03 26.79
C LYS A 157 -0.85 3.44 27.31
N SER A 158 -1.15 4.43 26.47
CA SER A 158 -1.06 5.87 26.77
C SER A 158 -2.40 6.41 27.21
#